data_3e89ac38611c13b6c8ecc65ca81cdccb
#
_entry.id   3e89ac38611c13b6c8ecc65ca81cdccb
#
_cell.length_a   1.000
_cell.length_b   1.000
_cell.length_c   1.000
_cell.angle_alpha   90.00
_cell.angle_beta   90.00
_cell.angle_gamma   90.00
#
_symmetry.space_group_name_H-M   'P 1'
#
loop_
_entity.id
_entity.type
_entity.pdbx_description
1 polymer ?
#
loop_
_entity_poly.entity_id
_entity_poly.type
_entity_poly.pdbx_seq_one_letter_code
_entity_poly.pdbx_strand_id
1 'polypeptide(L)'
;FRSIAQQENLIEIRGNEHAPVQDITIQGLVFAHTRNTYMETFEVPSGGDWALHRGGCVFVDGAENIRIAYNVFENNGNNGVFFANHVTNSEIAYNEFALGSDSGILFVGSTQLMNGVTETHPHDNLIEHNLFRELGLYNKQSSPFMQSKTARTTWRNNIFFNVPRAGININDAFGGG
;
A
#
# COMPACT_ATOMS: atom_id res chain seq x y z
N PHE A 1 28.90 0.33 -15.54
CA PHE A 1 28.48 0.53 -14.13
C PHE A 1 27.09 -0.08 -13.98
N ARG A 2 26.89 -0.97 -12.99
CA ARG A 2 25.57 -1.41 -12.55
C ARG A 2 25.23 -0.66 -11.26
N SER A 3 24.20 0.16 -11.28
CA SER A 3 23.57 0.62 -10.05
C SER A 3 22.65 -0.46 -9.55
N ILE A 4 22.77 -0.86 -8.29
CA ILE A 4 21.86 -1.81 -7.64
C ILE A 4 21.01 -0.99 -6.70
N ALA A 5 19.70 -1.01 -6.91
CA ALA A 5 18.76 -0.40 -5.97
C ALA A 5 18.88 -1.08 -4.59
N GLN A 6 19.07 -0.30 -3.54
CA GLN A 6 19.23 -0.80 -2.18
C GLN A 6 18.06 -0.42 -1.28
N GLN A 7 17.38 0.67 -1.59
CA GLN A 7 16.25 1.14 -0.82
C GLN A 7 14.95 0.46 -1.25
N GLU A 8 14.21 -0.06 -0.32
CA GLU A 8 12.86 -0.59 -0.54
C GLU A 8 11.79 0.48 -0.33
N ASN A 9 11.96 1.36 0.67
CA ASN A 9 11.10 2.50 0.92
C ASN A 9 11.87 3.78 0.55
N LEU A 10 11.26 4.66 -0.25
CA LEU A 10 11.87 5.93 -0.66
C LEU A 10 11.42 7.08 0.24
N ILE A 11 10.18 7.02 0.73
CA ILE A 11 9.65 7.92 1.74
C ILE A 11 9.04 7.08 2.86
N GLU A 12 9.39 7.41 4.10
CA GLU A 12 8.77 6.83 5.28
C GLU A 12 8.16 7.94 6.15
N ILE A 13 6.89 7.79 6.49
CA ILE A 13 6.18 8.61 7.46
C ILE A 13 5.88 7.71 8.64
N ARG A 14 6.45 8.01 9.81
CA ARG A 14 6.30 7.17 10.99
C ARG A 14 5.89 7.96 12.21
N GLY A 15 4.72 7.67 12.72
CA GLY A 15 4.16 8.12 13.98
C GLY A 15 3.50 6.97 14.74
N ASN A 16 2.47 7.25 15.48
CA ASN A 16 1.60 6.27 16.13
C ASN A 16 0.22 6.90 16.41
N GLU A 17 -0.74 6.13 16.89
CA GLU A 17 -2.11 6.60 17.13
C GLU A 17 -2.23 7.73 18.18
N HIS A 18 -1.25 7.86 19.09
CA HIS A 18 -1.25 8.90 20.14
C HIS A 18 -0.47 10.17 19.73
N ALA A 19 0.39 10.03 18.72
CA ALA A 19 1.19 11.12 18.16
C ALA A 19 1.34 10.89 16.64
N PRO A 20 0.26 11.02 15.88
CA PRO A 20 0.31 10.81 14.44
C PRO A 20 1.05 11.94 13.73
N VAL A 21 1.74 11.60 12.66
CA VAL A 21 2.26 12.59 11.72
C VAL A 21 1.10 13.09 10.87
N GLN A 22 0.96 14.41 10.72
CA GLN A 22 -0.24 15.00 10.13
C GLN A 22 0.07 15.97 8.98
N ASP A 23 -0.93 16.17 8.11
CA ASP A 23 -0.98 17.25 7.12
C ASP A 23 0.18 17.24 6.10
N ILE A 24 0.58 16.06 5.62
CA ILE A 24 1.63 15.94 4.60
C ILE A 24 1.01 15.69 3.22
N THR A 25 1.47 16.46 2.24
CA THR A 25 1.15 16.24 0.82
C THR A 25 2.40 15.82 0.06
N ILE A 26 2.31 14.70 -0.67
CA ILE A 26 3.33 14.18 -1.59
C ILE A 26 2.74 14.25 -3.00
N GLN A 27 3.30 15.10 -3.85
CA GLN A 27 2.74 15.29 -5.19
C GLN A 27 3.78 15.64 -6.26
N GLY A 28 3.46 15.27 -7.51
CA GLY A 28 4.23 15.65 -8.69
C GLY A 28 5.60 14.96 -8.80
N LEU A 29 5.77 13.79 -8.18
CA LEU A 29 7.02 13.05 -8.14
C LEU A 29 6.94 11.78 -8.99
N VAL A 30 8.11 11.30 -9.41
CA VAL A 30 8.29 9.96 -9.99
C VAL A 30 9.06 9.11 -8.99
N PHE A 31 8.43 8.00 -8.56
CA PHE A 31 9.02 6.99 -7.69
C PHE A 31 9.42 5.80 -8.55
N ALA A 32 10.71 5.49 -8.61
CA ALA A 32 11.19 4.44 -9.49
C ALA A 32 12.37 3.66 -8.90
N HIS A 33 12.52 2.41 -9.36
CA HIS A 33 13.71 1.60 -9.15
C HIS A 33 14.03 1.28 -7.69
N THR A 34 13.02 0.96 -6.88
CA THR A 34 13.24 0.40 -5.55
C THR A 34 13.81 -1.01 -5.63
N ARG A 35 14.41 -1.48 -4.54
CA ARG A 35 14.88 -2.86 -4.41
C ARG A 35 13.72 -3.84 -4.52
N ASN A 36 13.96 -4.98 -5.15
CA ASN A 36 13.00 -6.07 -5.18
C ASN A 36 12.84 -6.72 -3.81
N THR A 37 11.60 -6.90 -3.38
CA THR A 37 11.24 -7.47 -2.08
C THR A 37 10.55 -8.83 -2.17
N TYR A 38 10.31 -9.35 -3.37
CA TYR A 38 9.57 -10.59 -3.59
C TYR A 38 10.25 -11.86 -3.03
N MET A 39 11.53 -11.78 -2.67
CA MET A 39 12.29 -12.85 -1.98
C MET A 39 12.54 -12.56 -0.50
N GLU A 40 12.03 -11.45 0.01
CA GLU A 40 12.15 -11.09 1.43
C GLU A 40 11.11 -11.84 2.27
N THR A 41 11.20 -11.66 3.58
CA THR A 41 10.22 -12.24 4.50
C THR A 41 8.83 -11.66 4.27
N PHE A 42 7.87 -12.55 4.12
CA PHE A 42 6.46 -12.18 4.00
C PHE A 42 5.73 -12.39 5.32
N GLU A 43 4.70 -11.58 5.53
CA GLU A 43 3.70 -11.82 6.56
C GLU A 43 2.37 -12.27 5.94
N VAL A 44 1.59 -13.03 6.71
CA VAL A 44 0.20 -13.37 6.40
C VAL A 44 -0.68 -12.49 7.27
N PRO A 45 -1.28 -11.42 6.73
CA PRO A 45 -1.95 -10.40 7.54
C PRO A 45 -3.30 -10.84 8.12
N SER A 46 -3.88 -11.89 7.57
CA SER A 46 -5.10 -12.52 8.07
C SER A 46 -5.08 -14.00 7.69
N GLY A 47 -5.97 -14.82 8.19
CA GLY A 47 -5.98 -16.26 7.98
C GLY A 47 -6.20 -16.74 6.54
N GLY A 48 -5.88 -15.92 5.58
CA GLY A 48 -6.03 -16.21 4.15
C GLY A 48 -4.86 -16.95 3.52
N ASP A 49 -4.94 -17.09 2.23
CA ASP A 49 -4.00 -17.81 1.37
C ASP A 49 -2.97 -16.90 0.71
N TRP A 50 -2.78 -15.70 1.22
CA TRP A 50 -1.89 -14.72 0.63
C TRP A 50 -0.91 -14.15 1.66
N ALA A 51 0.20 -13.65 1.17
CA ALA A 51 1.25 -13.05 1.96
C ALA A 51 1.72 -11.77 1.29
N LEU A 52 2.23 -10.83 2.10
CA LEU A 52 2.75 -9.56 1.64
C LEU A 52 4.08 -9.22 2.30
N HIS A 53 4.86 -8.39 1.65
CA HIS A 53 5.98 -7.69 2.27
C HIS A 53 5.49 -6.35 2.83
N ARG A 54 5.76 -6.07 4.12
CA ARG A 54 5.35 -4.82 4.78
C ARG A 54 6.31 -3.69 4.43
N GLY A 55 6.11 -3.10 3.28
CA GLY A 55 6.92 -2.02 2.73
C GLY A 55 6.29 -1.45 1.46
N GLY A 56 6.78 -0.30 1.02
CA GLY A 56 6.32 0.36 -0.21
C GLY A 56 7.19 1.56 -0.56
N CYS A 57 7.16 1.99 -1.82
CA CYS A 57 7.89 3.21 -2.21
C CYS A 57 7.57 4.38 -1.29
N VAL A 58 6.30 4.52 -0.91
CA VAL A 58 5.85 5.40 0.16
C VAL A 58 5.23 4.53 1.25
N PHE A 59 5.88 4.49 2.40
CA PHE A 59 5.46 3.75 3.59
C PHE A 59 4.93 4.72 4.65
N VAL A 60 3.71 4.51 5.12
CA VAL A 60 3.04 5.38 6.08
C VAL A 60 2.54 4.55 7.26
N ASP A 61 2.94 4.91 8.46
CA ASP A 61 2.54 4.27 9.71
C ASP A 61 2.30 5.34 10.79
N GLY A 62 1.15 5.32 11.44
CA GLY A 62 0.80 6.30 12.46
C GLY A 62 0.66 7.72 11.91
N ALA A 63 -0.26 7.94 10.99
CA ALA A 63 -0.44 9.23 10.32
C ALA A 63 -1.90 9.57 10.04
N GLU A 64 -2.19 10.85 9.89
CA GLU A 64 -3.51 11.39 9.59
C GLU A 64 -3.43 12.49 8.54
N ASN A 65 -4.47 12.61 7.70
CA ASN A 65 -4.57 13.64 6.68
C ASN A 65 -3.35 13.68 5.73
N ILE A 66 -2.96 12.51 5.24
CA ILE A 66 -1.88 12.36 4.25
C ILE A 66 -2.48 12.37 2.86
N ARG A 67 -1.93 13.19 1.99
CA ARG A 67 -2.35 13.26 0.59
C ARG A 67 -1.21 12.83 -0.34
N ILE A 68 -1.43 11.77 -1.12
CA ILE A 68 -0.49 11.26 -2.13
C ILE A 68 -1.17 11.40 -3.49
N ALA A 69 -0.77 12.41 -4.28
CA ALA A 69 -1.50 12.72 -5.49
C ALA A 69 -0.60 13.20 -6.66
N TYR A 70 -1.04 12.92 -7.88
CA TYR A 70 -0.34 13.33 -9.10
C TYR A 70 1.09 12.82 -9.20
N ASN A 71 1.34 11.60 -8.70
CA ASN A 71 2.64 10.95 -8.76
C ASN A 71 2.62 9.81 -9.79
N VAL A 72 3.81 9.41 -10.22
CA VAL A 72 4.03 8.20 -11.02
C VAL A 72 4.88 7.24 -10.20
N PHE A 73 4.41 6.01 -10.06
CA PHE A 73 5.12 4.89 -9.44
C PHE A 73 5.43 3.89 -10.54
N GLU A 74 6.70 3.78 -10.96
CA GLU A 74 7.05 2.92 -12.08
C GLU A 74 8.32 2.09 -11.84
N ASN A 75 8.38 0.90 -12.44
CA ASN A 75 9.55 0.03 -12.37
C ASN A 75 10.06 -0.22 -10.94
N ASN A 76 9.12 -0.34 -10.00
CA ASN A 76 9.45 -0.54 -8.59
C ASN A 76 9.53 -2.02 -8.24
N GLY A 77 10.49 -2.36 -7.39
CA GLY A 77 10.71 -3.71 -6.89
C GLY A 77 9.86 -4.06 -5.65
N ASN A 78 9.09 -3.11 -5.14
CA ASN A 78 8.25 -3.22 -3.95
C ASN A 78 6.82 -2.76 -4.28
N ASN A 79 5.94 -2.74 -3.29
CA ASN A 79 4.63 -2.11 -3.40
C ASN A 79 4.75 -0.60 -3.67
N GLY A 80 3.74 -0.01 -4.28
CA GLY A 80 3.73 1.43 -4.53
C GLY A 80 3.54 2.24 -3.24
N VAL A 81 2.38 2.12 -2.59
CA VAL A 81 2.05 2.79 -1.33
C VAL A 81 1.61 1.75 -0.29
N PHE A 82 2.10 1.89 0.93
CA PHE A 82 1.72 1.03 2.05
C PHE A 82 1.25 1.87 3.23
N PHE A 83 -0.02 1.71 3.63
CA PHE A 83 -0.57 2.26 4.87
C PHE A 83 -0.62 1.17 5.93
N ALA A 84 0.13 1.38 7.00
CA ALA A 84 0.26 0.43 8.10
C ALA A 84 -0.39 0.96 9.38
N ASN A 85 -1.01 0.06 10.12
CA ASN A 85 -1.57 0.37 11.44
C ASN A 85 -2.51 1.59 11.43
N HIS A 86 -2.21 2.63 12.19
CA HIS A 86 -3.04 3.83 12.28
C HIS A 86 -2.74 4.80 11.13
N VAL A 87 -3.52 4.75 10.06
CA VAL A 87 -3.51 5.77 9.00
C VAL A 87 -4.96 6.14 8.68
N THR A 88 -5.33 7.40 8.89
CA THR A 88 -6.73 7.85 8.79
C THR A 88 -6.91 9.12 7.99
N ASN A 89 -8.14 9.33 7.49
CA ASN A 89 -8.56 10.55 6.81
C ASN A 89 -7.60 10.96 5.67
N SER A 90 -7.04 9.97 4.97
CA SER A 90 -5.99 10.18 3.97
C SER A 90 -6.48 9.87 2.56
N GLU A 91 -5.83 10.47 1.59
CA GLU A 91 -6.22 10.39 0.18
C GLU A 91 -5.06 9.91 -0.70
N ILE A 92 -5.32 8.94 -1.57
CA ILE A 92 -4.42 8.53 -2.66
C ILE A 92 -5.16 8.74 -3.97
N ALA A 93 -4.80 9.78 -4.73
CA ALA A 93 -5.59 10.19 -5.89
C ALA A 93 -4.74 10.67 -7.09
N TYR A 94 -5.26 10.44 -8.30
CA TYR A 94 -4.64 10.93 -9.53
C TYR A 94 -3.20 10.44 -9.74
N ASN A 95 -2.85 9.24 -9.26
CA ASN A 95 -1.54 8.64 -9.46
C ASN A 95 -1.59 7.60 -10.57
N GLU A 96 -0.44 7.35 -11.18
CA GLU A 96 -0.21 6.20 -12.04
C GLU A 96 0.72 5.20 -11.34
N PHE A 97 0.32 3.93 -11.32
CA PHE A 97 1.10 2.79 -10.85
C PHE A 97 1.35 1.85 -12.02
N ALA A 98 2.60 1.72 -12.43
CA ALA A 98 2.95 0.98 -13.64
C ALA A 98 4.21 0.13 -13.50
N LEU A 99 4.23 -1.02 -14.15
CA LEU A 99 5.42 -1.88 -14.26
C LEU A 99 6.02 -2.24 -12.88
N GLY A 100 5.16 -2.41 -11.87
CA GLY A 100 5.57 -2.76 -10.51
C GLY A 100 5.80 -4.26 -10.33
N SER A 101 6.79 -4.60 -9.52
CA SER A 101 7.06 -6.01 -9.17
C SER A 101 6.00 -6.62 -8.27
N ASP A 102 5.32 -5.80 -7.49
CA ASP A 102 4.34 -6.18 -6.49
C ASP A 102 3.03 -5.36 -6.65
N SER A 103 2.32 -5.11 -5.58
CA SER A 103 1.01 -4.45 -5.55
C SER A 103 1.11 -2.92 -5.69
N GLY A 104 0.00 -2.29 -6.08
CA GLY A 104 -0.10 -0.83 -6.16
C GLY A 104 -0.22 -0.19 -4.79
N ILE A 105 -1.32 -0.44 -4.09
CA ILE A 105 -1.64 0.14 -2.78
C ILE A 105 -2.03 -0.98 -1.82
N LEU A 106 -1.47 -0.93 -0.61
CA LEU A 106 -1.82 -1.85 0.48
C LEU A 106 -2.23 -1.06 1.73
N PHE A 107 -3.33 -1.47 2.33
CA PHE A 107 -3.77 -1.02 3.64
C PHE A 107 -3.80 -2.23 4.57
N VAL A 108 -2.96 -2.23 5.59
CA VAL A 108 -2.82 -3.39 6.50
C VAL A 108 -2.70 -2.93 7.94
N GLY A 109 -3.67 -3.30 8.75
CA GLY A 109 -3.67 -3.04 10.18
C GLY A 109 -2.60 -3.84 10.93
N SER A 110 -2.60 -3.72 12.24
CA SER A 110 -1.74 -4.52 13.10
C SER A 110 -1.98 -6.01 12.88
N THR A 111 -0.91 -6.78 12.77
CA THR A 111 -0.96 -8.24 12.62
C THR A 111 -0.46 -8.99 13.84
N GLN A 112 -0.24 -8.27 14.95
CA GLN A 112 0.26 -8.88 16.19
C GLN A 112 -0.78 -9.77 16.88
N LEU A 113 -2.05 -9.35 16.82
CA LEU A 113 -3.18 -10.13 17.32
C LEU A 113 -4.19 -10.34 16.18
N MET A 114 -5.02 -11.37 16.30
CA MET A 114 -6.07 -11.67 15.32
C MET A 114 -7.39 -10.96 15.61
N ASN A 115 -7.34 -9.74 16.15
CA ASN A 115 -8.54 -8.98 16.50
C ASN A 115 -8.56 -7.62 15.81
N GLY A 116 -9.21 -7.54 14.65
CA GLY A 116 -9.35 -6.31 13.89
C GLY A 116 -10.20 -5.22 14.57
N VAL A 117 -10.91 -5.54 15.63
CA VAL A 117 -11.77 -4.57 16.33
C VAL A 117 -10.97 -3.72 17.35
N THR A 118 -10.00 -4.33 18.02
CA THR A 118 -9.25 -3.69 19.12
C THR A 118 -7.86 -3.24 18.73
N GLU A 119 -7.40 -3.62 17.55
CA GLU A 119 -6.07 -3.24 17.06
C GLU A 119 -6.11 -2.06 16.11
N THR A 120 -5.02 -1.33 16.07
CA THR A 120 -4.86 -0.20 15.14
C THR A 120 -4.92 -0.67 13.70
N HIS A 121 -5.65 0.07 12.89
CA HIS A 121 -5.83 -0.25 11.47
C HIS A 121 -6.09 1.02 10.65
N PRO A 122 -5.78 1.01 9.35
CA PRO A 122 -6.16 2.10 8.46
C PRO A 122 -7.68 2.20 8.34
N HIS A 123 -8.22 3.42 8.44
CA HIS A 123 -9.66 3.65 8.27
C HIS A 123 -9.99 5.06 7.76
N ASP A 124 -11.20 5.22 7.22
CA ASP A 124 -11.69 6.49 6.68
C ASP A 124 -10.77 7.08 5.58
N ASN A 125 -10.22 6.22 4.73
CA ASN A 125 -9.31 6.61 3.67
C ASN A 125 -9.99 6.57 2.29
N LEU A 126 -9.52 7.41 1.37
CA LEU A 126 -10.03 7.54 0.01
C LEU A 126 -8.96 7.16 -1.02
N ILE A 127 -9.34 6.30 -1.97
CA ILE A 127 -8.51 5.95 -3.13
C ILE A 127 -9.33 6.24 -4.40
N GLU A 128 -8.94 7.26 -5.17
CA GLU A 128 -9.71 7.64 -6.34
C GLU A 128 -8.88 8.14 -7.52
N HIS A 129 -9.45 8.00 -8.72
CA HIS A 129 -8.90 8.54 -9.96
C HIS A 129 -7.44 8.09 -10.24
N ASN A 130 -7.06 6.90 -9.80
CA ASN A 130 -5.73 6.34 -10.08
C ASN A 130 -5.79 5.39 -11.28
N LEU A 131 -4.66 5.30 -11.97
CA LEU A 131 -4.43 4.31 -13.03
C LEU A 131 -3.45 3.25 -12.54
N PHE A 132 -3.82 1.98 -12.66
CA PHE A 132 -2.98 0.84 -12.33
C PHE A 132 -2.83 -0.06 -13.54
N ARG A 133 -1.59 -0.35 -13.93
CA ARG A 133 -1.32 -1.23 -15.07
C ARG A 133 -0.01 -2.00 -14.92
N GLU A 134 0.04 -3.21 -15.47
CA GLU A 134 1.25 -4.02 -15.51
C GLU A 134 1.91 -4.19 -14.13
N LEU A 135 1.10 -4.46 -13.09
CA LEU A 135 1.58 -4.75 -11.74
C LEU A 135 1.84 -6.24 -11.56
N GLY A 136 2.53 -6.59 -10.49
CA GLY A 136 2.83 -7.97 -10.14
C GLY A 136 3.73 -8.66 -11.15
N LEU A 137 4.73 -7.98 -11.67
CA LEU A 137 5.65 -8.56 -12.66
C LEU A 137 6.38 -9.77 -12.10
N TYR A 138 6.75 -9.76 -10.83
CA TYR A 138 7.40 -10.87 -10.14
C TYR A 138 6.48 -11.55 -9.12
N ASN A 139 5.88 -10.81 -8.21
CA ASN A 139 4.94 -11.35 -7.23
C ASN A 139 3.55 -11.49 -7.86
N LYS A 140 3.15 -12.73 -8.15
CA LYS A 140 1.85 -13.01 -8.78
C LYS A 140 0.66 -13.01 -7.81
N GLN A 141 0.91 -12.91 -6.51
CA GLN A 141 -0.12 -12.69 -5.49
C GLN A 141 -0.32 -11.20 -5.18
N SER A 142 -0.32 -10.36 -6.19
CA SER A 142 -0.48 -8.91 -6.06
C SER A 142 -1.70 -8.38 -6.79
N SER A 143 -2.12 -7.20 -6.39
CA SER A 143 -3.31 -6.50 -6.90
C SER A 143 -3.09 -5.00 -6.91
N PRO A 144 -3.83 -4.23 -7.71
CA PRO A 144 -3.84 -2.77 -7.62
C PRO A 144 -4.12 -2.25 -6.23
N PHE A 145 -5.10 -2.84 -5.56
CA PHE A 145 -5.41 -2.56 -4.16
C PHE A 145 -5.59 -3.85 -3.36
N MET A 146 -4.98 -3.91 -2.20
CA MET A 146 -5.16 -4.97 -1.22
C MET A 146 -5.39 -4.37 0.16
N GLN A 147 -6.31 -4.96 0.92
CA GLN A 147 -6.52 -4.57 2.31
C GLN A 147 -6.71 -5.76 3.23
N SER A 148 -6.24 -5.60 4.47
CA SER A 148 -6.51 -6.51 5.57
C SER A 148 -6.54 -5.76 6.90
N LYS A 149 -7.53 -6.02 7.73
CA LYS A 149 -7.78 -5.29 8.97
C LYS A 149 -7.83 -3.77 8.71
N THR A 150 -8.81 -3.35 7.97
CA THR A 150 -9.10 -1.95 7.66
C THR A 150 -10.57 -1.68 7.85
N ALA A 151 -10.97 -0.41 7.84
CA ALA A 151 -12.38 -0.05 7.91
C ALA A 151 -12.70 1.21 7.10
N ARG A 152 -13.91 1.29 6.55
CA ARG A 152 -14.44 2.48 5.89
C ARG A 152 -13.52 3.06 4.82
N THR A 153 -12.87 2.18 4.02
CA THR A 153 -12.09 2.57 2.85
C THR A 153 -13.03 2.84 1.68
N THR A 154 -12.90 4.01 1.07
CA THR A 154 -13.62 4.35 -0.16
C THR A 154 -12.73 4.16 -1.37
N TRP A 155 -13.14 3.28 -2.28
CA TRP A 155 -12.50 3.06 -3.57
C TRP A 155 -13.45 3.46 -4.69
N ARG A 156 -13.07 4.47 -5.50
CA ARG A 156 -13.93 4.92 -6.61
C ARG A 156 -13.13 5.48 -7.79
N ASN A 157 -13.72 5.41 -8.98
CA ASN A 157 -13.21 6.05 -10.20
C ASN A 157 -11.75 5.66 -10.55
N ASN A 158 -11.30 4.47 -10.16
CA ASN A 158 -9.98 3.98 -10.52
C ASN A 158 -10.07 3.09 -11.77
N ILE A 159 -9.01 3.09 -12.56
CA ILE A 159 -8.85 2.23 -13.73
C ILE A 159 -7.71 1.26 -13.47
N PHE A 160 -7.92 -0.03 -13.75
CA PHE A 160 -6.88 -1.04 -13.63
C PHE A 160 -7.00 -2.12 -14.71
N PHE A 161 -5.87 -2.57 -15.22
CA PHE A 161 -5.80 -3.66 -16.20
C PHE A 161 -4.41 -4.33 -16.17
N ASN A 162 -4.34 -5.53 -16.76
CA ASN A 162 -3.12 -6.34 -16.83
C ASN A 162 -2.47 -6.56 -15.45
N VAL A 163 -3.28 -7.08 -14.52
CA VAL A 163 -2.86 -7.39 -13.16
C VAL A 163 -3.03 -8.89 -12.89
N PRO A 164 -2.16 -9.50 -12.08
CA PRO A 164 -2.03 -10.96 -12.10
C PRO A 164 -3.12 -11.71 -11.34
N ARG A 165 -3.72 -11.14 -10.29
CA ARG A 165 -4.65 -11.88 -9.44
C ARG A 165 -6.05 -11.26 -9.43
N ALA A 166 -6.21 -10.11 -8.82
CA ALA A 166 -7.50 -9.45 -8.67
C ALA A 166 -7.35 -7.94 -8.79
N GLY A 167 -8.40 -7.26 -9.26
CA GLY A 167 -8.43 -5.80 -9.28
C GLY A 167 -8.46 -5.20 -7.88
N ILE A 168 -9.21 -5.82 -6.98
CA ILE A 168 -9.27 -5.47 -5.55
C ILE A 168 -9.24 -6.78 -4.75
N ASN A 169 -8.41 -6.84 -3.73
CA ASN A 169 -8.33 -7.96 -2.81
C ASN A 169 -8.64 -7.48 -1.38
N ILE A 170 -9.75 -7.96 -0.85
CA ILE A 170 -10.17 -7.72 0.53
C ILE A 170 -9.99 -9.02 1.30
N ASN A 171 -9.13 -9.00 2.29
CA ASN A 171 -8.83 -10.17 3.11
C ASN A 171 -8.91 -9.84 4.61
N ASP A 172 -10.12 -9.55 5.05
CA ASP A 172 -10.43 -9.11 6.42
C ASP A 172 -11.06 -10.24 7.25
N ALA A 173 -10.43 -11.41 7.27
CA ALA A 173 -10.95 -12.62 7.95
C ALA A 173 -11.09 -12.43 9.47
N PHE A 174 -10.49 -11.42 10.07
CA PHE A 174 -10.47 -11.18 11.52
C PHE A 174 -11.21 -9.90 11.94
N GLY A 175 -12.19 -9.46 11.16
CA GLY A 175 -13.09 -8.39 11.56
C GLY A 175 -12.62 -7.00 11.19
N GLY A 176 -12.33 -6.79 9.95
CA GLY A 176 -12.24 -5.49 9.30
C GLY A 176 -13.35 -5.35 8.27
N GLY A 177 -13.51 -4.19 7.64
CA GLY A 177 -14.44 -4.00 6.56
C GLY A 177 -14.88 -2.56 6.35
#